data_561bfc9320b6da55d67c83fbcdffc50f
#
_entry.id   561bfc9320b6da55d67c83fbcdffc50f
#
_cell.length_a   1.000
_cell.length_b   1.000
_cell.length_c   1.000
_cell.angle_alpha   90.00
_cell.angle_beta   90.00
_cell.angle_gamma   90.00
#
_symmetry.space_group_name_H-M   'P 1'
#
loop_
_entity.id
_entity.type
_entity.pdbx_description
1 polymer ?
#
loop_
_entity_poly.entity_id
_entity_poly.type
_entity_poly.pdbx_seq_one_letter_code
_entity_poly.pdbx_strand_id
1 'polypeptide(L)'
;MNILKNAHRLPVLDWNLNFFGGHSQKVDDTWIVPLNKHQAFELIFVVNGQEIVNFEHDSYLLNSGNFVLIPPGFIHTVSALKNLTYFCFHFDIDDPSFVVGLIQNSPIYFPKDSSVNQEITPIIEDMNKMISSKVYSFEDKMNLQIYLSKMLLKFNSLINKQPTVIGSSQSKYAKTISEMIKNEFNDHVLYFATRFLNGPDNQKIQVAEMPTIKHIMEATGISVGYGNRVFRSVYCLSPCDYLSKLKLKWAQQMLAKPQYNIDEIALVL
;
A
#
# COMPACT_ATOMS: atom_id res chain seq x y z
N MET A 1 -13.63 -12.60 -36.25
CA MET A 1 -12.94 -11.45 -36.88
C MET A 1 -12.37 -10.57 -35.76
N ASN A 2 -11.03 -10.39 -35.70
CA ASN A 2 -10.44 -9.58 -34.62
C ASN A 2 -10.54 -8.09 -35.01
N ILE A 3 -11.60 -7.43 -34.57
CA ILE A 3 -11.95 -6.05 -34.93
C ILE A 3 -10.86 -5.04 -34.47
N LEU A 4 -9.99 -5.43 -33.52
CA LEU A 4 -8.99 -4.56 -32.90
C LEU A 4 -7.56 -4.91 -33.28
N LYS A 5 -7.33 -5.62 -34.37
CA LYS A 5 -5.99 -6.13 -34.78
C LYS A 5 -4.93 -5.03 -34.89
N ASN A 6 -5.32 -3.81 -35.26
CA ASN A 6 -4.41 -2.67 -35.46
C ASN A 6 -4.65 -1.52 -34.44
N ALA A 7 -5.37 -1.78 -33.34
CA ALA A 7 -5.63 -0.75 -32.36
C ALA A 7 -4.46 -0.57 -31.38
N HIS A 8 -4.01 0.67 -31.21
CA HIS A 8 -3.14 1.06 -30.10
C HIS A 8 -4.01 1.23 -28.84
N ARG A 9 -3.60 0.63 -27.73
CA ARG A 9 -4.40 0.59 -26.50
C ARG A 9 -3.64 1.27 -25.35
N LEU A 10 -4.38 1.94 -24.48
CA LEU A 10 -3.86 2.31 -23.16
C LEU A 10 -3.72 1.06 -22.30
N PRO A 11 -2.77 1.06 -21.33
CA PRO A 11 -2.65 -0.04 -20.39
C PRO A 11 -3.90 -0.16 -19.51
N VAL A 12 -4.17 -1.39 -19.08
CA VAL A 12 -5.15 -1.62 -18.03
C VAL A 12 -4.52 -1.20 -16.69
N LEU A 13 -5.26 -0.47 -15.87
CA LEU A 13 -4.87 -0.18 -14.49
C LEU A 13 -5.50 -1.25 -13.60
N ASP A 14 -4.71 -2.22 -13.18
CA ASP A 14 -5.13 -3.38 -12.37
C ASP A 14 -4.71 -3.28 -10.90
N TRP A 15 -4.24 -2.12 -10.48
CA TRP A 15 -3.86 -1.81 -9.11
C TRP A 15 -4.79 -0.75 -8.48
N ASN A 16 -4.84 -0.74 -7.16
CA ASN A 16 -5.60 0.24 -6.40
C ASN A 16 -4.68 1.09 -5.54
N LEU A 17 -5.04 2.36 -5.40
CA LEU A 17 -4.40 3.31 -4.52
C LEU A 17 -5.40 3.70 -3.42
N ASN A 18 -5.07 3.42 -2.17
CA ASN A 18 -5.92 3.70 -1.02
C ASN A 18 -5.28 4.77 -0.15
N PHE A 19 -6.09 5.69 0.30
CA PHE A 19 -5.76 6.65 1.34
C PHE A 19 -6.62 6.35 2.57
N PHE A 20 -5.97 6.03 3.70
CA PHE A 20 -6.68 5.61 4.93
C PHE A 20 -6.97 6.77 5.87
N GLY A 21 -6.62 7.97 5.47
CA GLY A 21 -6.78 9.18 6.26
C GLY A 21 -5.46 9.80 6.70
N GLY A 22 -5.55 11.02 7.14
CA GLY A 22 -4.43 11.78 7.69
C GLY A 22 -4.93 12.82 8.70
N HIS A 23 -4.03 13.28 9.52
CA HIS A 23 -4.31 14.32 10.52
C HIS A 23 -3.09 15.21 10.73
N SER A 24 -3.34 16.43 11.13
CA SER A 24 -2.33 17.35 11.65
C SER A 24 -2.63 17.64 13.10
N GLN A 25 -1.60 17.57 13.93
CA GLN A 25 -1.75 17.78 15.36
C GLN A 25 -0.58 18.58 15.92
N LYS A 26 -0.89 19.49 16.85
CA LYS A 26 0.09 20.12 17.74
C LYS A 26 0.04 19.40 19.08
N VAL A 27 1.19 18.96 19.57
CA VAL A 27 1.34 18.20 20.82
C VAL A 27 2.39 18.83 21.71
N ASP A 28 2.34 18.50 22.99
CA ASP A 28 3.35 18.89 23.97
C ASP A 28 4.55 17.92 23.97
N ASP A 29 5.60 18.30 24.68
CA ASP A 29 6.88 17.57 24.69
C ASP A 29 6.80 16.24 25.46
N THR A 30 5.67 15.92 26.09
CA THR A 30 5.42 14.63 26.77
C THR A 30 4.71 13.61 25.89
N TRP A 31 4.28 14.03 24.69
CA TRP A 31 3.53 13.19 23.79
C TRP A 31 4.37 12.07 23.18
N ILE A 32 3.86 10.85 23.28
CA ILE A 32 4.49 9.64 22.76
C ILE A 32 3.44 8.75 22.12
N VAL A 33 3.71 8.27 20.91
CA VAL A 33 3.03 7.11 20.33
C VAL A 33 3.78 5.86 20.80
N PRO A 34 3.11 4.94 21.52
CA PRO A 34 3.73 3.70 21.97
C PRO A 34 4.11 2.82 20.79
N LEU A 35 4.79 1.71 21.08
CA LEU A 35 5.19 0.73 20.07
C LEU A 35 4.00 0.39 19.16
N ASN A 36 4.14 0.70 17.89
CA ASN A 36 3.11 0.55 16.88
C ASN A 36 3.62 -0.23 15.67
N LYS A 37 2.70 -0.85 14.95
CA LYS A 37 2.93 -1.57 13.69
C LYS A 37 1.66 -1.59 12.87
N HIS A 38 1.74 -1.21 11.60
CA HIS A 38 0.59 -1.23 10.69
C HIS A 38 0.94 -1.85 9.33
N GLN A 39 -0.07 -2.15 8.52
CA GLN A 39 0.07 -2.80 7.21
C GLN A 39 -0.02 -1.81 6.03
N ALA A 40 0.04 -0.53 6.29
CA ALA A 40 0.05 0.54 5.31
C ALA A 40 1.41 1.27 5.33
N PHE A 41 1.74 2.00 4.27
CA PHE A 41 2.77 3.02 4.36
C PHE A 41 2.26 4.17 5.23
N GLU A 42 3.14 4.72 6.05
CA GLU A 42 2.89 5.92 6.83
C GLU A 42 3.89 7.00 6.44
N LEU A 43 3.41 8.20 6.20
CA LEU A 43 4.28 9.37 6.04
C LEU A 43 4.03 10.32 7.20
N ILE A 44 5.11 10.68 7.91
CA ILE A 44 5.09 11.68 8.98
C ILE A 44 5.96 12.85 8.57
N PHE A 45 5.37 14.04 8.51
CA PHE A 45 6.02 15.29 8.15
C PHE A 45 6.01 16.27 9.32
N VAL A 46 7.18 16.77 9.71
CA VAL A 46 7.28 17.77 10.78
C VAL A 46 7.02 19.16 10.22
N VAL A 47 5.86 19.70 10.56
CA VAL A 47 5.46 21.08 10.19
C VAL A 47 6.24 22.10 11.01
N ASN A 48 6.35 21.87 12.32
CA ASN A 48 7.10 22.73 13.24
C ASN A 48 7.60 21.91 14.43
N GLY A 49 8.74 22.34 15.01
CA GLY A 49 9.32 21.68 16.16
C GLY A 49 10.19 20.48 15.81
N GLN A 50 10.20 19.50 16.71
CA GLN A 50 11.08 18.33 16.59
C GLN A 50 10.38 17.08 17.12
N GLU A 51 10.63 15.95 16.46
CA GLU A 51 10.25 14.60 16.90
C GLU A 51 11.36 13.59 16.69
N ILE A 52 11.29 12.49 17.41
CA ILE A 52 12.12 11.31 17.19
C ILE A 52 11.23 10.14 16.76
N VAL A 53 11.63 9.47 15.69
CA VAL A 53 11.06 8.20 15.25
C VAL A 53 12.09 7.10 15.49
N ASN A 54 11.76 6.13 16.35
CA ASN A 54 12.63 5.01 16.66
C ASN A 54 12.11 3.74 16.02
N PHE A 55 13.01 3.01 15.39
CA PHE A 55 12.84 1.65 14.89
C PHE A 55 13.66 0.67 15.76
N GLU A 56 13.61 -0.62 15.44
CA GLU A 56 14.34 -1.63 16.20
C GLU A 56 15.87 -1.39 16.25
N HIS A 57 16.44 -0.89 15.15
CA HIS A 57 17.88 -0.71 15.00
C HIS A 57 18.32 0.73 14.68
N ASP A 58 17.39 1.59 14.31
CA ASP A 58 17.64 2.94 13.83
C ASP A 58 16.77 3.96 14.57
N SER A 59 17.27 5.20 14.67
CA SER A 59 16.55 6.31 15.24
C SER A 59 16.78 7.56 14.41
N TYR A 60 15.71 8.28 14.08
CA TYR A 60 15.75 9.49 13.26
C TYR A 60 15.21 10.68 14.03
N LEU A 61 16.04 11.72 14.15
CA LEU A 61 15.61 13.03 14.63
C LEU A 61 15.09 13.85 13.46
N LEU A 62 13.81 14.19 13.50
CA LEU A 62 13.15 15.02 12.51
C LEU A 62 13.00 16.45 13.02
N ASN A 63 13.49 17.39 12.23
CA ASN A 63 13.27 18.82 12.39
C ASN A 63 12.19 19.30 11.42
N SER A 64 11.69 20.53 11.64
CA SER A 64 10.72 21.16 10.74
C SER A 64 11.14 21.09 9.28
N GLY A 65 10.25 20.59 8.44
CA GLY A 65 10.46 20.35 7.00
C GLY A 65 11.04 18.97 6.67
N ASN A 66 11.41 18.15 7.64
CA ASN A 66 11.81 16.76 7.42
C ASN A 66 10.60 15.86 7.39
N PHE A 67 10.70 14.73 6.68
CA PHE A 67 9.69 13.67 6.78
C PHE A 67 10.33 12.27 6.81
N VAL A 68 9.57 11.30 7.29
CA VAL A 68 9.86 9.88 7.17
C VAL A 68 8.75 9.19 6.39
N LEU A 69 9.14 8.15 5.64
CA LEU A 69 8.24 7.20 5.01
C LEU A 69 8.46 5.84 5.68
N ILE A 70 7.50 5.39 6.47
CA ILE A 70 7.55 4.15 7.22
C ILE A 70 6.89 3.05 6.39
N PRO A 71 7.64 1.99 6.01
CA PRO A 71 7.08 0.88 5.26
C PRO A 71 6.11 0.03 6.08
N PRO A 72 5.19 -0.71 5.42
CA PRO A 72 4.32 -1.68 6.09
C PRO A 72 5.12 -2.67 6.94
N GLY A 73 4.61 -2.97 8.14
CA GLY A 73 5.17 -3.99 9.01
C GLY A 73 6.38 -3.54 9.86
N PHE A 74 6.87 -2.32 9.70
CA PHE A 74 7.94 -1.78 10.54
C PHE A 74 7.42 -1.41 11.92
N ILE A 75 8.07 -1.96 12.95
CA ILE A 75 7.78 -1.64 14.35
C ILE A 75 8.47 -0.31 14.68
N HIS A 76 7.74 0.64 15.20
CA HIS A 76 8.26 1.98 15.52
C HIS A 76 7.57 2.63 16.71
N THR A 77 8.22 3.64 17.28
CA THR A 77 7.67 4.59 18.24
C THR A 77 7.92 6.01 17.75
N VAL A 78 7.04 6.95 18.12
CA VAL A 78 7.20 8.37 17.80
C VAL A 78 7.11 9.17 19.08
N SER A 79 8.01 10.13 19.29
CA SER A 79 8.03 10.98 20.48
C SER A 79 8.26 12.43 20.11
N ALA A 80 7.47 13.34 20.65
CA ALA A 80 7.73 14.77 20.57
C ALA A 80 8.96 15.14 21.41
N LEU A 81 9.79 16.03 20.88
CA LEU A 81 10.93 16.57 21.62
C LEU A 81 10.75 18.05 21.98
N LYS A 82 10.20 18.83 21.06
CA LYS A 82 10.07 20.29 21.26
C LYS A 82 9.00 20.87 20.36
N ASN A 83 7.95 21.44 20.98
CA ASN A 83 6.91 22.23 20.29
C ASN A 83 6.41 21.58 18.98
N LEU A 84 6.17 20.28 18.99
CA LEU A 84 5.87 19.50 17.78
C LEU A 84 4.50 19.87 17.20
N THR A 85 4.51 20.19 15.91
CA THR A 85 3.33 20.14 15.05
C THR A 85 3.70 19.26 13.85
N TYR A 86 2.94 18.20 13.62
CA TYR A 86 3.19 17.25 12.55
C TYR A 86 1.94 17.01 11.71
N PHE A 87 2.16 16.52 10.50
CA PHE A 87 1.12 15.98 9.62
C PHE A 87 1.47 14.53 9.31
N CYS A 88 0.53 13.64 9.56
CA CYS A 88 0.68 12.21 9.34
C CYS A 88 -0.46 11.69 8.48
N PHE A 89 -0.17 10.75 7.57
CA PHE A 89 -1.19 10.03 6.81
C PHE A 89 -0.74 8.64 6.44
N HIS A 90 -1.74 7.77 6.20
CA HIS A 90 -1.52 6.38 5.80
C HIS A 90 -2.06 6.13 4.40
N PHE A 91 -1.31 5.39 3.60
CA PHE A 91 -1.72 4.99 2.26
C PHE A 91 -1.23 3.58 1.91
N ASP A 92 -1.80 3.04 0.86
CA ASP A 92 -1.40 1.76 0.31
C ASP A 92 -1.61 1.75 -1.21
N ILE A 93 -0.75 1.01 -1.90
CA ILE A 93 -0.84 0.74 -3.32
C ILE A 93 -0.59 -0.75 -3.55
N ASP A 94 -1.41 -1.39 -4.37
CA ASP A 94 -1.30 -2.84 -4.61
C ASP A 94 -0.59 -3.20 -5.93
N ASP A 95 0.32 -2.32 -6.41
CA ASP A 95 1.30 -2.68 -7.45
C ASP A 95 2.51 -3.35 -6.81
N PRO A 96 2.70 -4.68 -6.99
CA PRO A 96 3.78 -5.41 -6.34
C PRO A 96 5.18 -4.90 -6.67
N SER A 97 5.40 -4.45 -7.91
CA SER A 97 6.71 -3.97 -8.35
C SER A 97 7.08 -2.65 -7.71
N PHE A 98 6.11 -1.73 -7.65
CA PHE A 98 6.29 -0.43 -7.04
C PHE A 98 6.49 -0.56 -5.52
N VAL A 99 5.68 -1.39 -4.85
CA VAL A 99 5.79 -1.64 -3.40
C VAL A 99 7.18 -2.17 -3.04
N VAL A 100 7.67 -3.19 -3.76
CA VAL A 100 9.02 -3.74 -3.54
C VAL A 100 10.08 -2.67 -3.77
N GLY A 101 9.98 -1.91 -4.86
CA GLY A 101 10.91 -0.82 -5.15
C GLY A 101 10.91 0.26 -4.06
N LEU A 102 9.73 0.62 -3.56
CA LEU A 102 9.59 1.63 -2.52
C LEU A 102 10.18 1.16 -1.17
N ILE A 103 9.95 -0.10 -0.78
CA ILE A 103 10.50 -0.66 0.46
C ILE A 103 12.03 -0.83 0.39
N GLN A 104 12.56 -1.28 -0.74
CA GLN A 104 13.98 -1.66 -0.85
C GLN A 104 14.90 -0.51 -1.27
N ASN A 105 14.41 0.40 -2.11
CA ASN A 105 15.23 1.41 -2.76
C ASN A 105 14.93 2.84 -2.27
N SER A 106 13.89 3.04 -1.46
CA SER A 106 13.60 4.34 -0.84
C SER A 106 14.29 4.46 0.52
N PRO A 107 14.93 5.60 0.83
CA PRO A 107 15.30 5.87 2.22
C PRO A 107 14.04 5.99 3.08
N ILE A 108 14.19 5.74 4.38
CA ILE A 108 13.12 5.98 5.37
C ILE A 108 13.05 7.47 5.72
N TYR A 109 14.20 8.13 5.88
CA TYR A 109 14.33 9.51 6.30
C TYR A 109 14.68 10.43 5.13
N PHE A 110 13.98 11.56 5.04
CA PHE A 110 14.13 12.58 4.00
C PHE A 110 14.40 13.94 4.65
N PRO A 111 15.67 14.36 4.73
CA PRO A 111 16.03 15.66 5.26
C PRO A 111 15.54 16.77 4.31
N LYS A 112 15.18 17.93 4.87
CA LYS A 112 14.61 19.09 4.18
C LYS A 112 15.42 19.57 2.97
N ASP A 113 16.73 19.44 3.02
CA ASP A 113 17.68 19.88 1.98
C ASP A 113 17.90 18.83 0.88
N SER A 114 17.36 17.62 1.02
CA SER A 114 17.43 16.63 -0.05
C SER A 114 16.54 17.01 -1.24
N SER A 115 17.01 16.73 -2.45
CA SER A 115 16.27 17.03 -3.68
C SER A 115 14.88 16.36 -3.71
N VAL A 116 14.78 15.15 -3.18
CA VAL A 116 13.52 14.40 -3.12
C VAL A 116 12.54 15.05 -2.16
N ASN A 117 13.02 15.47 -0.97
CA ASN A 117 12.17 16.17 -0.02
C ASN A 117 11.66 17.48 -0.63
N GLN A 118 12.51 18.27 -1.29
CA GLN A 118 12.12 19.52 -1.95
C GLN A 118 11.06 19.32 -3.05
N GLU A 119 11.07 18.17 -3.73
CA GLU A 119 10.04 17.85 -4.73
C GLU A 119 8.73 17.34 -4.14
N ILE A 120 8.77 16.69 -2.98
CA ILE A 120 7.62 16.05 -2.34
C ILE A 120 6.93 16.97 -1.33
N THR A 121 7.69 17.77 -0.57
CA THR A 121 7.15 18.65 0.48
C THR A 121 6.03 19.56 0.00
N PRO A 122 6.08 20.24 -1.16
CA PRO A 122 4.97 21.06 -1.63
C PRO A 122 3.65 20.27 -1.77
N ILE A 123 3.74 18.99 -2.17
CA ILE A 123 2.57 18.12 -2.30
C ILE A 123 2.02 17.77 -0.93
N ILE A 124 2.91 17.45 0.04
CA ILE A 124 2.52 17.16 1.44
C ILE A 124 1.85 18.39 2.06
N GLU A 125 2.40 19.56 1.86
CA GLU A 125 1.83 20.82 2.37
C GLU A 125 0.46 21.12 1.78
N ASP A 126 0.25 20.86 0.49
CA ASP A 126 -1.07 21.00 -0.14
C ASP A 126 -2.08 20.01 0.43
N MET A 127 -1.68 18.76 0.68
CA MET A 127 -2.52 17.78 1.38
C MET A 127 -2.84 18.24 2.81
N ASN A 128 -1.87 18.78 3.55
CA ASN A 128 -2.07 19.30 4.90
C ASN A 128 -3.05 20.48 4.94
N LYS A 129 -3.00 21.39 3.95
CA LYS A 129 -3.96 22.51 3.82
C LYS A 129 -5.40 22.05 3.59
N MET A 130 -5.62 20.83 3.10
CA MET A 130 -6.96 20.27 2.92
C MET A 130 -7.64 19.86 4.23
N ILE A 131 -6.87 19.74 5.33
CA ILE A 131 -7.44 19.36 6.63
C ILE A 131 -8.42 20.43 7.10
N SER A 132 -9.65 20.01 7.34
CA SER A 132 -10.71 20.89 7.81
C SER A 132 -11.76 20.10 8.61
N SER A 133 -12.59 20.83 9.38
CA SER A 133 -13.73 20.22 10.10
C SER A 133 -14.97 20.02 9.23
N LYS A 134 -14.93 20.42 7.95
CA LYS A 134 -16.06 20.24 7.01
C LYS A 134 -16.17 18.79 6.53
N VAL A 135 -17.32 18.42 6.05
CA VAL A 135 -17.51 17.18 5.28
C VAL A 135 -16.82 17.34 3.92
N TYR A 136 -15.94 16.43 3.58
CA TYR A 136 -15.21 16.45 2.33
C TYR A 136 -16.12 16.10 1.14
N SER A 137 -16.11 16.96 0.13
CA SER A 137 -16.81 16.75 -1.13
C SER A 137 -16.14 15.66 -1.99
N PHE A 138 -16.80 15.28 -3.10
CA PHE A 138 -16.17 14.41 -4.10
C PHE A 138 -14.91 15.07 -4.71
N GLU A 139 -14.96 16.37 -4.98
CA GLU A 139 -13.84 17.14 -5.52
C GLU A 139 -12.64 17.15 -4.55
N ASP A 140 -12.89 17.36 -3.24
CA ASP A 140 -11.83 17.29 -2.23
C ASP A 140 -11.14 15.92 -2.24
N LYS A 141 -11.94 14.84 -2.32
CA LYS A 141 -11.41 13.46 -2.37
C LYS A 141 -10.60 13.19 -3.65
N MET A 142 -11.05 13.70 -4.79
CA MET A 142 -10.33 13.58 -6.06
C MET A 142 -9.02 14.38 -6.03
N ASN A 143 -9.01 15.58 -5.47
CA ASN A 143 -7.79 16.37 -5.31
C ASN A 143 -6.78 15.63 -4.41
N LEU A 144 -7.23 15.06 -3.30
CA LEU A 144 -6.38 14.23 -2.43
C LEU A 144 -5.78 13.04 -3.19
N GLN A 145 -6.58 12.35 -4.00
CA GLN A 145 -6.11 11.24 -4.84
C GLN A 145 -5.06 11.70 -5.87
N ILE A 146 -5.24 12.89 -6.45
CA ILE A 146 -4.27 13.49 -7.39
C ILE A 146 -2.96 13.82 -6.68
N TYR A 147 -3.01 14.43 -5.50
CA TYR A 147 -1.81 14.72 -4.71
C TYR A 147 -1.06 13.46 -4.34
N LEU A 148 -1.76 12.44 -3.85
CA LEU A 148 -1.16 11.15 -3.53
C LEU A 148 -0.50 10.52 -4.78
N SER A 149 -1.19 10.52 -5.92
CA SER A 149 -0.63 10.01 -7.18
C SER A 149 0.62 10.79 -7.63
N LYS A 150 0.63 12.12 -7.52
CA LYS A 150 1.80 12.94 -7.82
C LYS A 150 2.98 12.60 -6.91
N MET A 151 2.74 12.42 -5.61
CA MET A 151 3.76 12.02 -4.65
C MET A 151 4.36 10.66 -5.03
N LEU A 152 3.53 9.66 -5.36
CA LEU A 152 4.00 8.34 -5.77
C LEU A 152 4.81 8.38 -7.07
N LEU A 153 4.47 9.25 -8.03
CA LEU A 153 5.29 9.46 -9.23
C LEU A 153 6.68 9.99 -8.89
N LYS A 154 6.81 10.85 -7.87
CA LYS A 154 8.12 11.34 -7.40
C LYS A 154 8.91 10.21 -6.74
N PHE A 155 8.28 9.39 -5.90
CA PHE A 155 8.92 8.19 -5.35
C PHE A 155 9.32 7.20 -6.44
N ASN A 156 8.49 6.98 -7.46
CA ASN A 156 8.85 6.12 -8.59
C ASN A 156 10.10 6.63 -9.33
N SER A 157 10.21 7.94 -9.52
CA SER A 157 11.40 8.54 -10.13
C SER A 157 12.65 8.35 -9.26
N LEU A 158 12.52 8.37 -7.95
CA LEU A 158 13.60 8.10 -6.99
C LEU A 158 14.06 6.64 -7.07
N ILE A 159 13.14 5.70 -6.94
CA ILE A 159 13.47 4.27 -6.91
C ILE A 159 14.06 3.77 -8.22
N ASN A 160 13.67 4.35 -9.36
CA ASN A 160 14.19 4.00 -10.68
C ASN A 160 15.59 4.60 -10.98
N LYS A 161 16.02 5.63 -10.24
CA LYS A 161 17.39 6.18 -10.33
C LYS A 161 18.41 5.33 -9.57
N GLN A 162 17.98 4.52 -8.62
CA GLN A 162 18.87 3.63 -7.90
C GLN A 162 19.19 2.42 -8.82
N PRO A 163 20.47 2.00 -8.91
CA PRO A 163 20.78 0.75 -9.58
C PRO A 163 20.00 -0.34 -8.84
N THR A 164 19.09 -0.98 -9.59
CA THR A 164 18.21 -1.99 -9.02
C THR A 164 19.04 -3.07 -8.35
N VAL A 165 19.01 -3.11 -7.02
CA VAL A 165 19.32 -4.30 -6.22
C VAL A 165 18.28 -5.42 -6.54
N ILE A 166 17.32 -5.14 -7.42
CA ILE A 166 16.30 -6.03 -7.99
C ILE A 166 16.93 -7.12 -8.88
N GLY A 167 18.03 -7.64 -8.49
CA GLY A 167 18.63 -8.83 -9.07
C GLY A 167 18.71 -9.96 -8.07
N SER A 168 18.31 -9.78 -6.82
CA SER A 168 18.27 -10.88 -5.89
C SER A 168 17.14 -11.83 -6.30
N SER A 169 17.44 -13.10 -6.41
CA SER A 169 16.44 -14.15 -6.62
C SER A 169 15.28 -14.06 -5.63
N GLN A 170 15.53 -13.52 -4.45
CA GLN A 170 14.55 -13.27 -3.39
C GLN A 170 13.48 -12.25 -3.80
N SER A 171 13.85 -11.07 -4.30
CA SER A 171 12.87 -10.07 -4.78
C SER A 171 12.03 -10.61 -5.93
N LYS A 172 12.66 -11.38 -6.84
CA LYS A 172 11.94 -12.04 -7.93
C LYS A 172 10.92 -13.05 -7.42
N TYR A 173 11.29 -13.91 -6.47
CA TYR A 173 10.35 -14.86 -5.87
C TYR A 173 9.22 -14.16 -5.13
N ALA A 174 9.52 -13.17 -4.30
CA ALA A 174 8.50 -12.43 -3.57
C ALA A 174 7.48 -11.75 -4.50
N LYS A 175 7.97 -11.13 -5.57
CA LYS A 175 7.13 -10.53 -6.61
C LYS A 175 6.25 -11.58 -7.30
N THR A 176 6.82 -12.70 -7.75
CA THR A 176 6.05 -13.79 -8.39
C THR A 176 4.97 -14.31 -7.44
N ILE A 177 5.28 -14.54 -6.16
CA ILE A 177 4.32 -15.00 -5.15
C ILE A 177 3.17 -13.99 -5.01
N SER A 178 3.46 -12.69 -4.90
CA SER A 178 2.43 -11.66 -4.74
C SER A 178 1.53 -11.53 -5.96
N GLU A 179 2.11 -11.61 -7.16
CA GLU A 179 1.36 -11.63 -8.43
C GLU A 179 0.44 -12.85 -8.53
N MET A 180 0.94 -14.04 -8.17
CA MET A 180 0.11 -15.26 -8.15
C MET A 180 -1.02 -15.17 -7.14
N ILE A 181 -0.76 -14.72 -5.90
CA ILE A 181 -1.80 -14.50 -4.89
C ILE A 181 -2.88 -13.57 -5.44
N LYS A 182 -2.47 -12.43 -6.03
CA LYS A 182 -3.40 -11.43 -6.56
C LYS A 182 -4.23 -11.99 -7.72
N ASN A 183 -3.59 -12.66 -8.67
CA ASN A 183 -4.26 -13.20 -9.86
C ASN A 183 -5.25 -14.31 -9.50
N GLU A 184 -4.82 -15.31 -8.72
CA GLU A 184 -5.71 -16.41 -8.30
C GLU A 184 -6.87 -15.91 -7.43
N PHE A 185 -6.63 -14.92 -6.56
CA PHE A 185 -7.68 -14.29 -5.79
C PHE A 185 -8.68 -13.54 -6.68
N ASN A 186 -8.20 -12.79 -7.65
CA ASN A 186 -9.06 -12.06 -8.59
C ASN A 186 -9.89 -13.01 -9.44
N ASP A 187 -9.31 -14.12 -9.91
CA ASP A 187 -10.01 -15.15 -10.69
C ASP A 187 -11.10 -15.82 -9.84
N HIS A 188 -10.81 -16.11 -8.57
CA HIS A 188 -11.79 -16.65 -7.62
C HIS A 188 -12.98 -15.69 -7.43
N VAL A 189 -12.68 -14.42 -7.16
CA VAL A 189 -13.71 -13.39 -6.97
C VAL A 189 -14.54 -13.17 -8.24
N LEU A 190 -13.90 -13.14 -9.39
CA LEU A 190 -14.58 -12.98 -10.69
C LEU A 190 -15.52 -14.16 -10.97
N TYR A 191 -15.10 -15.38 -10.68
CA TYR A 191 -15.94 -16.57 -10.78
C TYR A 191 -17.23 -16.43 -9.97
N PHE A 192 -17.12 -16.05 -8.69
CA PHE A 192 -18.30 -15.87 -7.84
C PHE A 192 -19.17 -14.68 -8.30
N ALA A 193 -18.59 -13.55 -8.64
CA ALA A 193 -19.34 -12.40 -9.15
C ALA A 193 -20.15 -12.77 -10.41
N THR A 194 -19.56 -13.55 -11.31
CA THR A 194 -20.23 -14.00 -12.53
C THR A 194 -21.36 -14.98 -12.23
N ARG A 195 -21.18 -15.86 -11.24
CA ARG A 195 -22.21 -16.81 -10.80
C ARG A 195 -23.40 -16.13 -10.15
N PHE A 196 -23.17 -15.10 -9.33
CA PHE A 196 -24.27 -14.32 -8.74
C PHE A 196 -25.08 -13.55 -9.78
N LEU A 197 -24.43 -13.04 -10.84
CA LEU A 197 -25.10 -12.26 -11.88
C LEU A 197 -25.88 -13.12 -12.88
N ASN A 198 -25.41 -14.33 -13.19
CA ASN A 198 -25.95 -15.14 -14.29
C ASN A 198 -26.80 -16.35 -13.80
N GLY A 199 -26.92 -16.58 -12.50
CA GLY A 199 -27.64 -17.75 -11.97
C GLY A 199 -26.89 -19.09 -12.17
N PRO A 200 -27.46 -20.22 -11.64
CA PRO A 200 -26.78 -21.50 -11.60
C PRO A 200 -26.61 -22.23 -12.95
N ASP A 201 -27.23 -21.76 -14.02
CA ASP A 201 -27.34 -22.53 -15.29
C ASP A 201 -26.20 -22.33 -16.30
N ASN A 202 -25.20 -21.50 -16.02
CA ASN A 202 -24.05 -21.35 -16.93
C ASN A 202 -22.95 -22.38 -16.63
N GLN A 203 -23.08 -23.56 -17.23
CA GLN A 203 -22.36 -24.80 -16.97
C GLN A 203 -20.88 -24.86 -17.43
N LYS A 204 -20.19 -23.78 -17.75
CA LYS A 204 -18.83 -23.83 -18.30
C LYS A 204 -17.80 -22.94 -17.62
N ILE A 205 -18.12 -22.34 -16.50
CA ILE A 205 -17.12 -21.57 -15.76
C ILE A 205 -16.37 -22.53 -14.85
N GLN A 206 -15.08 -22.75 -15.12
CA GLN A 206 -14.20 -23.53 -14.27
C GLN A 206 -14.22 -22.95 -12.86
N VAL A 207 -14.49 -23.79 -11.84
CA VAL A 207 -14.51 -23.36 -10.45
C VAL A 207 -13.12 -22.89 -10.06
N ALA A 208 -12.98 -21.60 -9.82
CA ALA A 208 -11.75 -21.06 -9.26
C ALA A 208 -11.80 -21.22 -7.73
N GLU A 209 -10.93 -22.06 -7.21
CA GLU A 209 -10.80 -22.24 -5.76
C GLU A 209 -10.11 -21.02 -5.12
N MET A 210 -10.39 -20.80 -3.83
CA MET A 210 -9.67 -19.78 -3.05
C MET A 210 -8.18 -20.14 -3.03
N PRO A 211 -7.28 -19.20 -3.39
CA PRO A 211 -5.84 -19.48 -3.42
C PRO A 211 -5.33 -19.89 -2.04
N THR A 212 -4.56 -20.97 -2.00
CA THR A 212 -3.84 -21.39 -0.80
C THR A 212 -2.37 -21.04 -0.93
N ILE A 213 -1.79 -20.51 0.14
CA ILE A 213 -0.36 -20.14 0.15
C ILE A 213 0.52 -21.36 -0.15
N LYS A 214 0.11 -22.55 0.29
CA LYS A 214 0.82 -23.79 -0.01
C LYS A 214 0.87 -24.06 -1.52
N HIS A 215 -0.27 -24.00 -2.21
CA HIS A 215 -0.35 -24.19 -3.66
C HIS A 215 0.52 -23.20 -4.43
N ILE A 216 0.43 -21.93 -4.06
CA ILE A 216 1.25 -20.86 -4.68
C ILE A 216 2.74 -21.12 -4.52
N MET A 217 3.20 -21.54 -3.33
CA MET A 217 4.60 -21.87 -3.11
C MET A 217 5.04 -23.09 -3.94
N GLU A 218 4.21 -24.12 -4.01
CA GLU A 218 4.47 -25.32 -4.83
C GLU A 218 4.57 -24.94 -6.32
N ALA A 219 3.67 -24.10 -6.81
CA ALA A 219 3.67 -23.61 -8.19
C ALA A 219 4.91 -22.76 -8.54
N THR A 220 5.48 -22.05 -7.55
CA THR A 220 6.75 -21.33 -7.73
C THR A 220 7.99 -22.21 -7.59
N GLY A 221 7.83 -23.49 -7.26
CA GLY A 221 8.94 -24.45 -7.09
C GLY A 221 9.78 -24.23 -5.83
N ILE A 222 9.24 -23.56 -4.83
CA ILE A 222 9.94 -23.27 -3.56
C ILE A 222 9.19 -23.86 -2.37
N SER A 223 9.93 -24.17 -1.29
CA SER A 223 9.29 -24.64 -0.06
C SER A 223 8.51 -23.52 0.63
N VAL A 224 7.40 -23.87 1.29
CA VAL A 224 6.56 -22.93 2.04
C VAL A 224 7.37 -22.11 3.05
N GLY A 225 8.30 -22.76 3.76
CA GLY A 225 9.17 -22.07 4.75
C GLY A 225 10.10 -21.03 4.12
N TYR A 226 10.70 -21.36 2.98
CA TYR A 226 11.57 -20.44 2.25
C TYR A 226 10.76 -19.29 1.65
N GLY A 227 9.64 -19.59 0.98
CA GLY A 227 8.77 -18.59 0.39
C GLY A 227 8.23 -17.59 1.41
N ASN A 228 7.80 -18.07 2.59
CA ASN A 228 7.39 -17.18 3.69
C ASN A 228 8.51 -16.24 4.16
N ARG A 229 9.74 -16.74 4.32
CA ARG A 229 10.87 -15.89 4.71
C ARG A 229 11.19 -14.84 3.65
N VAL A 230 11.27 -15.25 2.40
CA VAL A 230 11.56 -14.36 1.27
C VAL A 230 10.46 -13.30 1.12
N PHE A 231 9.21 -13.70 1.18
CA PHE A 231 8.09 -12.76 1.06
C PHE A 231 8.12 -11.72 2.20
N ARG A 232 8.33 -12.17 3.45
CA ARG A 232 8.42 -11.26 4.60
C ARG A 232 9.63 -10.31 4.52
N SER A 233 10.77 -10.78 4.01
CA SER A 233 11.95 -9.93 3.88
C SER A 233 11.78 -8.81 2.85
N VAL A 234 10.87 -8.99 1.88
CA VAL A 234 10.63 -8.05 0.77
C VAL A 234 9.41 -7.16 1.04
N TYR A 235 8.30 -7.76 1.50
CA TYR A 235 7.02 -7.05 1.71
C TYR A 235 6.78 -6.64 3.16
N CYS A 236 7.63 -7.06 4.11
CA CYS A 236 7.45 -6.88 5.56
C CYS A 236 6.14 -7.49 6.11
N LEU A 237 5.42 -8.25 5.29
CA LEU A 237 4.18 -8.96 5.57
C LEU A 237 4.33 -10.44 5.25
N SER A 238 3.53 -11.31 5.89
CA SER A 238 3.44 -12.70 5.44
C SER A 238 2.55 -12.81 4.19
N PRO A 239 2.72 -13.86 3.35
CA PRO A 239 1.79 -14.13 2.26
C PRO A 239 0.34 -14.28 2.71
N CYS A 240 0.10 -14.85 3.90
CA CYS A 240 -1.24 -14.96 4.49
C CYS A 240 -1.81 -13.58 4.84
N ASP A 241 -1.01 -12.69 5.44
CA ASP A 241 -1.43 -11.32 5.74
C ASP A 241 -1.74 -10.55 4.46
N TYR A 242 -0.93 -10.75 3.41
CA TYR A 242 -1.15 -10.15 2.10
C TYR A 242 -2.48 -10.61 1.47
N LEU A 243 -2.76 -11.92 1.48
CA LEU A 243 -4.05 -12.46 1.02
C LEU A 243 -5.22 -11.95 1.87
N SER A 244 -5.06 -11.89 3.20
CA SER A 244 -6.09 -11.34 4.10
C SER A 244 -6.39 -9.87 3.80
N LYS A 245 -5.37 -9.09 3.46
CA LYS A 245 -5.53 -7.70 3.02
C LYS A 245 -6.37 -7.60 1.74
N LEU A 246 -6.12 -8.45 0.75
CA LEU A 246 -6.92 -8.49 -0.48
C LEU A 246 -8.39 -8.86 -0.18
N LYS A 247 -8.63 -9.87 0.68
CA LYS A 247 -9.96 -10.28 1.12
C LYS A 247 -10.72 -9.14 1.79
N LEU A 248 -10.10 -8.48 2.77
CA LEU A 248 -10.73 -7.35 3.48
C LEU A 248 -11.09 -6.21 2.54
N LYS A 249 -10.21 -5.87 1.61
CA LYS A 249 -10.46 -4.84 0.62
C LYS A 249 -11.64 -5.19 -0.28
N TRP A 250 -11.70 -6.42 -0.75
CA TRP A 250 -12.81 -6.90 -1.57
C TRP A 250 -14.12 -6.90 -0.78
N ALA A 251 -14.11 -7.36 0.49
CA ALA A 251 -15.26 -7.30 1.37
C ALA A 251 -15.81 -5.87 1.52
N GLN A 252 -14.94 -4.89 1.76
CA GLN A 252 -15.32 -3.48 1.86
C GLN A 252 -15.99 -2.96 0.59
N GLN A 253 -15.47 -3.34 -0.59
CA GLN A 253 -16.05 -2.96 -1.87
C GLN A 253 -17.42 -3.59 -2.10
N MET A 254 -17.62 -4.85 -1.67
CA MET A 254 -18.91 -5.55 -1.82
C MET A 254 -19.95 -5.03 -0.84
N LEU A 255 -19.58 -4.74 0.40
CA LEU A 255 -20.47 -4.14 1.40
C LEU A 255 -21.03 -2.77 0.98
N ALA A 256 -20.30 -2.04 0.12
CA ALA A 256 -20.78 -0.78 -0.44
C ALA A 256 -21.83 -0.95 -1.55
N LYS A 257 -22.09 -2.20 -2.00
CA LYS A 257 -23.01 -2.51 -3.11
C LYS A 257 -24.28 -3.17 -2.57
N PRO A 258 -25.48 -2.59 -2.79
CA PRO A 258 -26.75 -3.09 -2.22
C PRO A 258 -27.15 -4.51 -2.65
N GLN A 259 -26.59 -5.00 -3.76
CA GLN A 259 -26.91 -6.32 -4.31
C GLN A 259 -26.25 -7.50 -3.58
N TYR A 260 -25.32 -7.26 -2.69
CA TYR A 260 -24.62 -8.30 -1.92
C TYR A 260 -25.03 -8.22 -0.44
N ASN A 261 -25.38 -9.36 0.15
CA ASN A 261 -25.56 -9.47 1.58
C ASN A 261 -24.28 -10.02 2.27
N ILE A 262 -24.25 -9.93 3.60
CA ILE A 262 -23.08 -10.33 4.40
C ILE A 262 -22.76 -11.81 4.23
N ASP A 263 -23.79 -12.68 4.16
CA ASP A 263 -23.62 -14.13 4.04
C ASP A 263 -22.99 -14.50 2.68
N GLU A 264 -23.43 -13.83 1.61
CA GLU A 264 -22.84 -14.01 0.27
C GLU A 264 -21.37 -13.57 0.23
N ILE A 265 -21.04 -12.44 0.86
CA ILE A 265 -19.66 -11.97 0.97
C ILE A 265 -18.80 -12.97 1.76
N ALA A 266 -19.32 -13.48 2.89
CA ALA A 266 -18.62 -14.45 3.71
C ALA A 266 -18.43 -15.79 2.99
N LEU A 267 -19.35 -16.20 2.13
CA LEU A 267 -19.23 -17.42 1.33
C LEU A 267 -18.10 -17.36 0.30
N VAL A 268 -17.81 -16.17 -0.21
CA VAL A 268 -16.76 -15.94 -1.22
C VAL A 268 -15.37 -15.85 -0.58
N LEU A 269 -15.25 -15.39 0.66
CA LEU A 269 -13.99 -15.12 1.35
C LEU A 269 -13.52 -16.23 2.25
#